data_a5fcaebf94e45580a1dcd8ce72a265f3
#
_entry.id   a5fcaebf94e45580a1dcd8ce72a265f3
#
_cell.length_a   1.000
_cell.length_b   1.000
_cell.length_c   1.000
_cell.angle_alpha   90.00
_cell.angle_beta   90.00
_cell.angle_gamma   90.00
#
_symmetry.space_group_name_H-M   'P 1'
#
loop_
_entity.id
_entity.type
_entity.pdbx_description
1 polymer ?
#
loop_
_entity_poly.entity_id
_entity_poly.type
_entity_poly.pdbx_seq_one_letter_code
_entity_poly.pdbx_strand_id
1 'polypeptide(L)'
;MKISSIFRLIASAFVSAACLVSCGGSGSGGDEEPTSTFDVKNRLVSVTSEGGNISVDYGIKGPKEGNTAELSTDADWIHLGKVYSTTFSFTADKNDSDSDRTGEIKMTCTGVQPLTLVVSQGKKGSASPTYNKFKIEVSEITTSSARVVITPVDAAETYLYSIVSKADYDKCSDDVDYIKKRIDQIKELSAMSGAKPAAFLNSGNFDTSKQTSSNQQTVYDNTIFYAVAFDLAFDDKGTPSYSGKLDKVEFRTKKATPVNMTFTLNMSGTYLNVTPSLSSETWICDVTTKESWDELPTPEDVAHTYVNTMLQYSAWTGGLT
;
A
#
# COMPACT_ATOMS: atom_id res chain seq x y z
N MET A 1 10.45 29.72 16.92
CA MET A 1 10.04 28.29 16.91
C MET A 1 9.42 28.06 15.56
N LYS A 2 10.13 27.34 14.66
CA LYS A 2 9.74 27.24 13.24
C LYS A 2 8.55 26.30 13.09
N ILE A 3 7.37 26.87 12.87
CA ILE A 3 6.11 26.13 12.63
C ILE A 3 6.07 25.50 11.22
N SER A 4 6.93 25.96 10.31
CA SER A 4 6.94 25.54 8.89
C SER A 4 7.35 24.08 8.64
N SER A 5 8.05 23.42 9.57
CA SER A 5 8.48 22.03 9.39
C SER A 5 7.41 20.99 9.72
N ILE A 6 6.39 21.36 10.51
CA ILE A 6 5.33 20.43 10.95
C ILE A 6 4.28 20.22 9.84
N PHE A 7 4.01 21.25 9.04
CA PHE A 7 2.98 21.17 7.98
C PHE A 7 3.36 20.32 6.76
N ARG A 8 4.66 20.14 6.49
CA ARG A 8 5.11 19.28 5.36
C ARG A 8 4.96 17.78 5.62
N LEU A 9 4.83 17.37 6.88
CA LEU A 9 4.80 15.95 7.25
C LEU A 9 3.39 15.32 7.26
N ILE A 10 2.35 16.15 7.32
CA ILE A 10 0.97 15.67 7.52
C ILE A 10 0.28 15.30 6.20
N ALA A 11 0.79 15.76 5.07
CA ALA A 11 0.10 15.66 3.78
C ALA A 11 0.06 14.27 3.11
N SER A 12 0.72 13.25 3.64
CA SER A 12 0.82 11.95 2.95
C SER A 12 0.55 10.70 3.78
N ALA A 13 -0.03 10.79 4.95
CA ALA A 13 -0.14 9.64 5.82
C ALA A 13 -1.47 9.54 6.57
N PHE A 14 -2.54 9.19 5.86
CA PHE A 14 -3.69 8.54 6.49
C PHE A 14 -3.79 7.10 6.01
N VAL A 15 -3.46 6.21 6.91
CA VAL A 15 -3.62 4.78 6.77
C VAL A 15 -4.93 4.39 7.44
N SER A 16 -5.71 3.58 6.76
CA SER A 16 -6.99 3.06 7.21
C SER A 16 -6.88 2.38 8.57
N ALA A 17 -7.49 2.93 9.60
CA ALA A 17 -7.77 2.18 10.80
C ALA A 17 -8.91 1.20 10.47
N ALA A 18 -8.57 -0.07 10.21
CA ALA A 18 -9.56 -1.12 10.15
C ALA A 18 -10.20 -1.26 11.54
N CYS A 19 -11.47 -0.88 11.68
CA CYS A 19 -12.27 -1.21 12.85
C CYS A 19 -12.39 -2.72 12.94
N LEU A 20 -11.63 -3.34 13.84
CA LEU A 20 -11.92 -4.67 14.31
C LEU A 20 -13.25 -4.63 15.08
N VAL A 21 -14.32 -5.05 14.43
CA VAL A 21 -15.54 -5.42 15.14
C VAL A 21 -15.22 -6.68 15.92
N SER A 22 -14.88 -6.49 17.20
CA SER A 22 -14.84 -7.56 18.18
C SER A 22 -16.25 -8.05 18.41
N CYS A 23 -16.61 -9.16 17.80
CA CYS A 23 -17.80 -9.90 18.17
C CYS A 23 -17.51 -10.61 19.49
N GLY A 24 -17.96 -10.04 20.60
CA GLY A 24 -17.95 -10.67 21.91
C GLY A 24 -18.89 -11.87 21.92
N GLY A 25 -18.33 -13.06 21.93
CA GLY A 25 -19.01 -14.32 22.22
C GLY A 25 -18.42 -14.91 23.48
N SER A 26 -19.16 -14.86 24.60
CA SER A 26 -18.89 -15.67 25.78
C SER A 26 -19.05 -17.15 25.45
N GLY A 27 -18.02 -17.95 25.65
CA GLY A 27 -18.11 -19.39 25.48
C GLY A 27 -16.85 -20.08 26.01
N SER A 28 -16.98 -20.65 27.20
CA SER A 28 -16.24 -21.75 27.83
C SER A 28 -14.81 -22.04 27.37
N GLY A 29 -13.89 -22.00 28.34
CA GLY A 29 -12.51 -22.47 28.21
C GLY A 29 -12.42 -23.90 27.69
N GLY A 30 -11.89 -24.02 26.48
CA GLY A 30 -11.19 -25.16 26.01
C GLY A 30 -9.73 -24.67 25.80
N ASP A 31 -8.77 -25.33 26.39
CA ASP A 31 -7.37 -25.15 26.08
C ASP A 31 -7.19 -25.41 24.59
N GLU A 32 -7.16 -24.34 23.76
CA GLU A 32 -6.76 -24.47 22.36
C GLU A 32 -5.31 -24.94 22.35
N GLU A 33 -5.08 -26.17 21.90
CA GLU A 33 -3.73 -26.67 21.67
C GLU A 33 -3.00 -25.70 20.73
N PRO A 34 -1.77 -25.31 21.07
CA PRO A 34 -1.01 -24.35 20.25
C PRO A 34 -0.89 -24.89 18.81
N THR A 35 -1.46 -24.15 17.87
CA THR A 35 -1.49 -24.52 16.44
C THR A 35 -0.10 -24.37 15.85
N SER A 36 0.42 -25.44 15.22
CA SER A 36 1.68 -25.36 14.48
C SER A 36 1.50 -24.59 13.17
N THR A 37 2.51 -23.86 12.75
CA THR A 37 2.51 -23.06 11.51
C THR A 37 3.76 -23.31 10.69
N PHE A 38 3.65 -23.20 9.35
CA PHE A 38 4.82 -23.16 8.49
C PHE A 38 5.56 -21.82 8.66
N ASP A 39 6.89 -21.90 8.80
CA ASP A 39 7.79 -20.76 8.77
C ASP A 39 8.56 -20.78 7.44
N VAL A 40 8.17 -19.90 6.53
CA VAL A 40 8.81 -19.74 5.22
C VAL A 40 9.21 -18.28 5.07
N LYS A 41 10.50 -18.06 4.83
CA LYS A 41 11.08 -16.72 4.74
C LYS A 41 10.44 -15.85 3.63
N ASN A 42 10.05 -16.49 2.53
CA ASN A 42 9.45 -15.79 1.39
C ASN A 42 8.41 -16.70 0.72
N ARG A 43 7.16 -16.25 0.68
CA ARG A 43 6.05 -17.01 0.06
C ARG A 43 5.95 -16.79 -1.44
N LEU A 44 6.67 -15.82 -2.00
CA LEU A 44 6.80 -15.62 -3.44
C LEU A 44 8.19 -16.08 -3.89
N VAL A 45 8.21 -17.08 -4.76
CA VAL A 45 9.43 -17.61 -5.37
C VAL A 45 9.52 -17.10 -6.81
N SER A 46 10.52 -16.28 -7.10
CA SER A 46 10.77 -15.74 -8.44
C SER A 46 11.69 -16.66 -9.23
N VAL A 47 11.28 -17.02 -10.44
CA VAL A 47 12.00 -17.90 -11.36
C VAL A 47 12.26 -17.16 -12.68
N THR A 48 13.45 -17.30 -13.23
CA THR A 48 13.78 -16.75 -14.56
C THR A 48 13.01 -17.47 -15.66
N SER A 49 12.93 -16.88 -16.85
CA SER A 49 12.29 -17.53 -18.01
C SER A 49 12.90 -18.89 -18.38
N GLU A 50 14.18 -19.08 -18.09
CA GLU A 50 14.86 -20.36 -18.39
C GLU A 50 14.44 -21.51 -17.46
N GLY A 51 13.71 -21.22 -16.38
CA GLY A 51 13.31 -22.23 -15.40
C GLY A 51 14.49 -22.81 -14.63
N GLY A 52 14.41 -24.12 -14.34
CA GLY A 52 15.47 -24.86 -13.66
C GLY A 52 15.09 -25.34 -12.27
N ASN A 53 16.06 -25.85 -11.52
CA ASN A 53 15.85 -26.42 -10.20
C ASN A 53 15.95 -25.33 -9.12
N ILE A 54 14.94 -25.25 -8.29
CA ILE A 54 14.79 -24.26 -7.22
C ILE A 54 14.72 -24.98 -5.87
N SER A 55 15.42 -24.47 -4.87
CA SER A 55 15.34 -24.93 -3.47
C SER A 55 14.67 -23.87 -2.62
N VAL A 56 13.77 -24.28 -1.74
CA VAL A 56 13.06 -23.40 -0.80
C VAL A 56 13.29 -23.91 0.61
N ASP A 57 13.79 -23.02 1.47
CA ASP A 57 13.93 -23.28 2.89
C ASP A 57 12.59 -23.05 3.60
N TYR A 58 12.24 -23.97 4.50
CA TYR A 58 11.07 -23.84 5.34
C TYR A 58 11.30 -24.48 6.71
N GLY A 59 10.43 -24.18 7.66
CA GLY A 59 10.35 -24.82 8.96
C GLY A 59 8.91 -24.97 9.40
N ILE A 60 8.70 -25.73 10.46
CA ILE A 60 7.43 -25.81 11.17
C ILE A 60 7.68 -25.35 12.60
N LYS A 61 6.95 -24.34 13.06
CA LYS A 61 6.98 -23.83 14.43
C LYS A 61 5.82 -24.38 15.23
N GLY A 62 6.05 -24.70 16.50
CA GLY A 62 5.03 -25.23 17.42
C GLY A 62 5.16 -26.74 17.64
N PRO A 63 4.12 -27.41 18.17
CA PRO A 63 4.17 -28.81 18.59
C PRO A 63 4.57 -29.82 17.50
N LYS A 64 4.51 -29.43 16.23
CA LYS A 64 4.87 -30.27 15.06
C LYS A 64 6.24 -29.92 14.47
N GLU A 65 7.07 -29.21 15.21
CA GLU A 65 8.45 -28.89 14.78
C GLU A 65 9.22 -30.16 14.37
N GLY A 66 9.97 -30.09 13.28
CA GLY A 66 10.72 -31.23 12.74
C GLY A 66 9.94 -32.18 11.80
N ASN A 67 8.63 -32.02 11.68
CA ASN A 67 7.85 -32.78 10.70
C ASN A 67 8.13 -32.28 9.28
N THR A 68 7.80 -33.13 8.28
CA THR A 68 7.98 -32.85 6.86
C THR A 68 6.67 -32.39 6.24
N ALA A 69 6.74 -31.41 5.33
CA ALA A 69 5.60 -30.96 4.56
C ALA A 69 5.23 -31.98 3.45
N GLU A 70 3.95 -32.06 3.14
CA GLU A 70 3.45 -32.62 1.89
C GLU A 70 3.18 -31.47 0.93
N LEU A 71 3.57 -31.63 -0.34
CA LEU A 71 3.44 -30.61 -1.36
C LEU A 71 2.49 -31.04 -2.46
N SER A 72 1.71 -30.09 -2.98
CA SER A 72 0.91 -30.27 -4.19
C SER A 72 0.90 -28.99 -5.03
N THR A 73 0.70 -29.13 -6.35
CA THR A 73 0.55 -28.04 -7.29
C THR A 73 -0.39 -28.43 -8.42
N ASP A 74 -1.17 -27.47 -8.90
CA ASP A 74 -2.02 -27.63 -10.09
C ASP A 74 -1.35 -27.02 -11.36
N ALA A 75 -0.15 -26.41 -11.20
CA ALA A 75 0.60 -25.82 -12.30
C ALA A 75 1.43 -26.92 -13.03
N ASP A 76 1.10 -27.21 -14.27
CA ASP A 76 1.71 -28.26 -15.11
C ASP A 76 3.21 -28.03 -15.40
N TRP A 77 3.67 -26.80 -15.31
CA TRP A 77 5.05 -26.40 -15.52
C TRP A 77 5.92 -26.40 -14.23
N ILE A 78 5.34 -26.78 -13.08
CA ILE A 78 6.04 -26.91 -11.79
C ILE A 78 6.09 -28.39 -11.43
N HIS A 79 7.30 -28.95 -11.36
CA HIS A 79 7.53 -30.35 -11.03
C HIS A 79 8.12 -30.44 -9.63
N LEU A 80 7.33 -30.94 -8.67
CA LEU A 80 7.74 -31.10 -7.29
C LEU A 80 8.85 -32.14 -7.14
N GLY A 81 9.89 -31.80 -6.41
CA GLY A 81 11.05 -32.63 -6.14
C GLY A 81 11.04 -33.23 -4.73
N LYS A 82 12.23 -33.38 -4.15
CA LYS A 82 12.40 -33.95 -2.80
C LYS A 82 12.01 -32.95 -1.72
N VAL A 83 11.40 -33.47 -0.66
CA VAL A 83 11.04 -32.72 0.53
C VAL A 83 11.84 -33.27 1.72
N TYR A 84 12.46 -32.38 2.47
CA TYR A 84 13.20 -32.65 3.69
C TYR A 84 12.54 -31.84 4.84
N SER A 85 12.97 -32.05 6.08
CA SER A 85 12.39 -31.35 7.23
C SER A 85 12.61 -29.84 7.24
N THR A 86 13.60 -29.33 6.48
CA THR A 86 13.96 -27.91 6.47
C THR A 86 14.02 -27.30 5.08
N THR A 87 13.93 -28.12 4.02
CA THR A 87 13.99 -27.66 2.63
C THR A 87 13.15 -28.54 1.72
N PHE A 88 12.70 -28.00 0.61
CA PHE A 88 12.20 -28.78 -0.51
C PHE A 88 12.71 -28.20 -1.83
N SER A 89 12.61 -28.98 -2.88
CA SER A 89 12.97 -28.54 -4.22
C SER A 89 11.82 -28.75 -5.21
N PHE A 90 11.82 -27.93 -6.25
CA PHE A 90 11.00 -28.14 -7.43
C PHE A 90 11.76 -27.70 -8.69
N THR A 91 11.32 -28.19 -9.84
CA THR A 91 11.84 -27.73 -11.14
C THR A 91 10.73 -26.97 -11.86
N ALA A 92 11.07 -25.82 -12.40
CA ALA A 92 10.17 -25.06 -13.28
C ALA A 92 10.60 -25.26 -14.74
N ASP A 93 9.64 -25.52 -15.61
CA ASP A 93 9.89 -25.58 -17.06
C ASP A 93 10.25 -24.20 -17.59
N LYS A 94 10.93 -24.15 -18.74
CA LYS A 94 11.19 -22.91 -19.46
C LYS A 94 9.88 -22.21 -19.85
N ASN A 95 9.83 -20.88 -19.69
CA ASN A 95 8.75 -20.06 -20.19
C ASN A 95 9.13 -19.43 -21.52
N ASP A 96 8.65 -20.00 -22.61
CA ASP A 96 8.87 -19.48 -23.97
C ASP A 96 7.73 -18.53 -24.44
N SER A 97 6.77 -18.21 -23.56
CA SER A 97 5.68 -17.27 -23.85
C SER A 97 6.10 -15.80 -23.69
N ASP A 98 5.36 -14.90 -24.32
CA ASP A 98 5.56 -13.45 -24.21
C ASP A 98 4.93 -12.84 -22.95
N SER A 99 4.45 -13.68 -22.02
CA SER A 99 3.82 -13.27 -20.77
C SER A 99 4.47 -13.95 -19.57
N ASP A 100 4.57 -13.23 -18.46
CA ASP A 100 4.88 -13.81 -17.16
C ASP A 100 3.78 -14.79 -16.76
N ARG A 101 4.13 -15.81 -15.97
CA ARG A 101 3.16 -16.79 -15.46
C ARG A 101 3.35 -17.01 -13.96
N THR A 102 2.26 -17.40 -13.30
CA THR A 102 2.26 -17.74 -11.87
C THR A 102 1.68 -19.13 -11.67
N GLY A 103 2.15 -19.82 -10.64
CA GLY A 103 1.62 -21.09 -10.17
C GLY A 103 1.72 -21.17 -8.65
N GLU A 104 0.96 -22.07 -8.05
CA GLU A 104 0.94 -22.24 -6.61
C GLU A 104 1.53 -23.60 -6.20
N ILE A 105 2.27 -23.61 -5.08
CA ILE A 105 2.67 -24.83 -4.37
C ILE A 105 1.99 -24.79 -3.00
N LYS A 106 1.07 -25.72 -2.76
CA LYS A 106 0.38 -25.88 -1.48
C LYS A 106 1.20 -26.78 -0.57
N MET A 107 1.45 -26.30 0.66
CA MET A 107 2.15 -27.03 1.70
C MET A 107 1.17 -27.46 2.77
N THR A 108 1.13 -28.74 3.09
CA THR A 108 0.29 -29.31 4.14
C THR A 108 1.10 -30.20 5.08
N CYS A 109 0.67 -30.31 6.32
CA CYS A 109 1.20 -31.26 7.30
C CYS A 109 0.09 -31.45 8.37
N THR A 110 -0.11 -32.68 8.84
CA THR A 110 -1.14 -32.98 9.83
C THR A 110 -0.91 -32.17 11.12
N GLY A 111 -1.92 -31.38 11.53
CA GLY A 111 -1.86 -30.52 12.70
C GLY A 111 -1.07 -29.22 12.51
N VAL A 112 -0.79 -28.83 11.28
CA VAL A 112 -0.15 -27.57 10.90
C VAL A 112 -1.10 -26.80 9.99
N GLN A 113 -1.19 -25.49 10.14
CA GLN A 113 -1.98 -24.66 9.23
C GLN A 113 -1.41 -24.73 7.81
N PRO A 114 -2.22 -25.05 6.78
CA PRO A 114 -1.75 -25.07 5.40
C PRO A 114 -1.17 -23.73 4.96
N LEU A 115 -0.16 -23.79 4.08
CA LEU A 115 0.47 -22.61 3.51
C LEU A 115 0.55 -22.74 1.99
N THR A 116 0.31 -21.66 1.28
CA THR A 116 0.49 -21.59 -0.18
C THR A 116 1.70 -20.72 -0.50
N LEU A 117 2.57 -21.23 -1.35
CA LEU A 117 3.66 -20.50 -1.99
C LEU A 117 3.24 -20.13 -3.41
N VAL A 118 3.56 -18.94 -3.83
CA VAL A 118 3.38 -18.51 -5.22
C VAL A 118 4.72 -18.56 -5.93
N VAL A 119 4.75 -19.21 -7.07
CA VAL A 119 5.89 -19.24 -7.99
C VAL A 119 5.58 -18.28 -9.14
N SER A 120 6.38 -17.25 -9.32
CA SER A 120 6.26 -16.30 -10.42
C SER A 120 7.43 -16.48 -11.38
N GLN A 121 7.14 -16.71 -12.65
CA GLN A 121 8.16 -16.92 -13.67
C GLN A 121 8.05 -15.86 -14.76
N GLY A 122 9.20 -15.25 -15.10
CA GLY A 122 9.29 -14.23 -16.13
C GLY A 122 9.00 -14.77 -17.54
N LYS A 123 8.51 -13.89 -18.40
CA LYS A 123 8.32 -14.15 -19.84
C LYS A 123 9.63 -14.44 -20.54
N LYS A 124 9.57 -14.99 -21.74
CA LYS A 124 10.72 -15.33 -22.61
C LYS A 124 11.79 -14.23 -22.62
N GLY A 125 13.02 -14.62 -22.32
CA GLY A 125 14.18 -13.73 -22.27
C GLY A 125 14.26 -12.82 -21.07
N SER A 126 13.31 -12.91 -20.10
CA SER A 126 13.36 -12.13 -18.85
C SER A 126 14.28 -12.80 -17.83
N ALA A 127 15.21 -12.02 -17.29
CA ALA A 127 16.11 -12.48 -16.22
C ALA A 127 15.43 -12.58 -14.85
N SER A 128 14.31 -11.87 -14.66
CA SER A 128 13.49 -11.93 -13.45
C SER A 128 12.04 -11.61 -13.81
N PRO A 129 11.07 -12.30 -13.20
CA PRO A 129 9.67 -11.92 -13.35
C PRO A 129 9.42 -10.57 -12.71
N THR A 130 8.38 -9.88 -13.15
CA THR A 130 7.82 -8.77 -12.42
C THR A 130 7.38 -9.25 -11.03
N TYR A 131 7.63 -8.46 -9.98
CA TYR A 131 7.12 -8.75 -8.66
C TYR A 131 5.59 -8.61 -8.68
N ASN A 132 4.87 -9.66 -8.34
CA ASN A 132 3.41 -9.70 -8.42
C ASN A 132 2.80 -10.29 -7.13
N LYS A 133 3.20 -9.75 -5.98
CA LYS A 133 2.62 -10.14 -4.69
C LYS A 133 1.24 -9.54 -4.50
N PHE A 134 1.00 -8.41 -5.17
CA PHE A 134 -0.26 -7.68 -5.14
C PHE A 134 -0.76 -7.44 -6.56
N LYS A 135 -1.99 -7.90 -6.86
CA LYS A 135 -2.71 -7.45 -8.03
C LYS A 135 -3.29 -6.08 -7.72
N ILE A 136 -2.89 -5.06 -8.47
CA ILE A 136 -3.36 -3.69 -8.33
C ILE A 136 -4.18 -3.33 -9.56
N GLU A 137 -5.43 -2.94 -9.37
CA GLU A 137 -6.33 -2.50 -10.44
C GLU A 137 -6.74 -1.05 -10.18
N VAL A 138 -6.59 -0.20 -11.19
CA VAL A 138 -6.98 1.22 -11.12
C VAL A 138 -8.08 1.48 -12.13
N SER A 139 -9.18 2.08 -11.68
CA SER A 139 -10.37 2.37 -12.48
C SER A 139 -11.04 3.65 -12.02
N GLU A 140 -12.13 4.04 -12.69
CA GLU A 140 -12.98 5.18 -12.32
C GLU A 140 -12.16 6.46 -12.09
N ILE A 141 -11.14 6.68 -12.96
CA ILE A 141 -10.22 7.82 -12.83
C ILE A 141 -10.95 9.11 -13.22
N THR A 142 -10.94 10.09 -12.32
CA THR A 142 -11.48 11.45 -12.53
C THR A 142 -10.37 12.50 -12.47
N THR A 143 -10.69 13.75 -12.28
CA THR A 143 -9.74 14.84 -12.04
C THR A 143 -9.18 14.84 -10.63
N SER A 144 -9.90 14.25 -9.66
CA SER A 144 -9.57 14.33 -8.22
C SER A 144 -9.73 13.01 -7.49
N SER A 145 -10.00 11.91 -8.19
CA SER A 145 -10.15 10.58 -7.60
C SER A 145 -9.75 9.47 -8.56
N ALA A 146 -9.42 8.32 -8.00
CA ALA A 146 -9.29 7.05 -8.71
C ALA A 146 -9.72 5.93 -7.77
N ARG A 147 -10.42 4.93 -8.31
CA ARG A 147 -10.68 3.71 -7.58
C ARG A 147 -9.50 2.77 -7.74
N VAL A 148 -8.92 2.35 -6.61
CA VAL A 148 -7.83 1.37 -6.55
C VAL A 148 -8.32 0.14 -5.79
N VAL A 149 -8.14 -1.01 -6.41
CA VAL A 149 -8.40 -2.32 -5.78
C VAL A 149 -7.09 -3.08 -5.68
N ILE A 150 -6.78 -3.58 -4.50
CA ILE A 150 -5.59 -4.39 -4.24
C ILE A 150 -6.04 -5.76 -3.77
N THR A 151 -5.55 -6.78 -4.45
CA THR A 151 -5.76 -8.18 -4.09
C THR A 151 -4.40 -8.81 -3.79
N PRO A 152 -4.07 -9.05 -2.51
CA PRO A 152 -2.85 -9.76 -2.15
C PRO A 152 -2.95 -11.24 -2.55
N VAL A 153 -1.83 -11.85 -2.89
CA VAL A 153 -1.74 -13.30 -3.13
C VAL A 153 -2.06 -14.08 -1.86
N ASP A 154 -1.57 -13.60 -0.70
CA ASP A 154 -1.91 -14.14 0.61
C ASP A 154 -2.80 -13.15 1.36
N ALA A 155 -4.07 -13.48 1.53
CA ALA A 155 -5.04 -12.63 2.23
C ALA A 155 -4.72 -12.43 3.72
N ALA A 156 -3.92 -13.28 4.33
CA ALA A 156 -3.49 -13.16 5.72
C ALA A 156 -2.27 -12.24 5.89
N GLU A 157 -1.57 -11.94 4.79
CA GLU A 157 -0.40 -11.06 4.83
C GLU A 157 -0.80 -9.61 5.07
N THR A 158 -0.01 -8.93 5.91
CA THR A 158 -0.16 -7.49 6.10
C THR A 158 0.69 -6.72 5.10
N TYR A 159 0.19 -5.58 4.66
CA TYR A 159 0.84 -4.77 3.66
C TYR A 159 0.54 -3.28 3.84
N LEU A 160 1.37 -2.44 3.25
CA LEU A 160 1.10 -1.03 3.10
C LEU A 160 0.70 -0.73 1.66
N TYR A 161 -0.38 0.03 1.52
CA TYR A 161 -0.83 0.62 0.27
C TYR A 161 -0.64 2.13 0.28
N SER A 162 -0.34 2.72 -0.87
CA SER A 162 -0.35 4.17 -1.04
C SER A 162 -0.58 4.58 -2.49
N ILE A 163 -1.15 5.78 -2.68
CA ILE A 163 -1.10 6.51 -3.94
C ILE A 163 -0.06 7.61 -3.77
N VAL A 164 0.87 7.74 -4.69
CA VAL A 164 1.94 8.74 -4.65
C VAL A 164 2.10 9.36 -6.03
N SER A 165 2.33 10.68 -6.11
CA SER A 165 2.64 11.29 -7.39
C SER A 165 3.96 10.72 -7.93
N LYS A 166 4.04 10.56 -9.26
CA LYS A 166 5.28 10.12 -9.89
C LYS A 166 6.44 11.05 -9.52
N ALA A 167 6.19 12.35 -9.45
CA ALA A 167 7.20 13.34 -9.07
C ALA A 167 7.74 13.14 -7.65
N ASP A 168 6.90 12.72 -6.69
CA ASP A 168 7.36 12.42 -5.32
C ASP A 168 8.01 11.05 -5.23
N TYR A 169 7.52 10.06 -5.97
CA TYR A 169 8.15 8.75 -6.06
C TYR A 169 9.58 8.83 -6.61
N ASP A 170 9.77 9.60 -7.68
CA ASP A 170 11.06 9.77 -8.36
C ASP A 170 12.10 10.55 -7.50
N LYS A 171 11.71 11.13 -6.36
CA LYS A 171 12.64 11.67 -5.34
C LYS A 171 13.31 10.56 -4.52
N CYS A 172 12.85 9.33 -4.64
CA CYS A 172 13.49 8.16 -4.05
C CYS A 172 14.53 7.59 -5.04
N SER A 173 15.63 7.07 -4.50
CA SER A 173 16.69 6.49 -5.33
C SER A 173 16.27 5.18 -6.00
N ASP A 174 15.42 4.42 -5.33
CA ASP A 174 14.88 3.14 -5.77
C ASP A 174 13.64 2.74 -4.95
N ASP A 175 13.08 1.56 -5.26
CA ASP A 175 11.90 1.01 -4.57
C ASP A 175 12.17 0.76 -3.08
N VAL A 176 13.40 0.38 -2.70
CA VAL A 176 13.78 0.12 -1.30
C VAL A 176 13.85 1.42 -0.50
N ASP A 177 14.36 2.48 -1.09
CA ASP A 177 14.40 3.82 -0.47
C ASP A 177 12.97 4.34 -0.25
N TYR A 178 12.08 4.15 -1.23
CA TYR A 178 10.65 4.48 -1.07
C TYR A 178 10.02 3.71 0.10
N ILE A 179 10.20 2.38 0.16
CA ILE A 179 9.67 1.54 1.24
C ILE A 179 10.16 2.02 2.60
N LYS A 180 11.47 2.29 2.75
CA LYS A 180 12.06 2.77 4.01
C LYS A 180 11.45 4.10 4.45
N LYS A 181 11.30 5.07 3.54
CA LYS A 181 10.66 6.35 3.84
C LYS A 181 9.20 6.18 4.31
N ARG A 182 8.46 5.23 3.72
CA ARG A 182 7.08 4.92 4.16
C ARG A 182 7.05 4.27 5.53
N ILE A 183 8.00 3.37 5.83
CA ILE A 183 8.13 2.76 7.16
C ILE A 183 8.43 3.83 8.22
N ASP A 184 9.33 4.77 7.95
CA ASP A 184 9.68 5.85 8.87
C ASP A 184 8.47 6.76 9.12
N GLN A 185 7.68 7.09 8.11
CA GLN A 185 6.42 7.83 8.26
C GLN A 185 5.42 7.10 9.16
N ILE A 186 5.26 5.77 9.03
CA ILE A 186 4.40 4.98 9.92
C ILE A 186 4.89 5.07 11.36
N LYS A 187 6.20 4.96 11.59
CA LYS A 187 6.78 5.08 12.94
C LYS A 187 6.53 6.46 13.55
N GLU A 188 6.67 7.52 12.77
CA GLU A 188 6.36 8.89 13.20
C GLU A 188 4.88 9.04 13.56
N LEU A 189 3.97 8.55 12.72
CA LEU A 189 2.53 8.55 12.99
C LEU A 189 2.17 7.75 14.23
N SER A 190 2.79 6.59 14.42
CA SER A 190 2.65 5.76 15.60
C SER A 190 3.07 6.53 16.86
N ALA A 191 4.21 7.21 16.82
CA ALA A 191 4.70 8.02 17.93
C ALA A 191 3.78 9.21 18.24
N MET A 192 3.21 9.85 17.22
CA MET A 192 2.30 10.99 17.38
C MET A 192 0.91 10.58 17.89
N SER A 193 0.37 9.47 17.39
CA SER A 193 -0.99 9.02 17.70
C SER A 193 -1.08 8.09 18.92
N GLY A 194 0.04 7.51 19.35
CA GLY A 194 0.08 6.44 20.35
C GLY A 194 -0.44 5.08 19.86
N ALA A 195 -0.85 4.97 18.59
CA ALA A 195 -1.26 3.70 18.01
C ALA A 195 -0.04 2.84 17.65
N LYS A 196 -0.17 1.50 17.73
CA LYS A 196 0.91 0.61 17.30
C LYS A 196 1.13 0.72 15.78
N PRO A 197 2.38 0.62 15.26
CA PRO A 197 2.66 0.69 13.82
C PRO A 197 1.84 -0.29 12.97
N ALA A 198 1.57 -1.48 13.48
CA ALA A 198 0.74 -2.47 12.81
C ALA A 198 -0.72 -2.02 12.56
N ALA A 199 -1.24 -1.07 13.33
CA ALA A 199 -2.58 -0.53 13.13
C ALA A 199 -2.74 0.29 11.83
N PHE A 200 -1.62 0.64 11.19
CA PHE A 200 -1.59 1.39 9.93
C PHE A 200 -1.47 0.48 8.70
N LEU A 201 -1.50 -0.83 8.88
CA LEU A 201 -1.36 -1.80 7.79
C LEU A 201 -2.72 -2.33 7.35
N ASN A 202 -2.78 -2.75 6.08
CA ASN A 202 -3.92 -3.43 5.51
C ASN A 202 -3.70 -4.95 5.51
N SER A 203 -4.79 -5.71 5.43
CA SER A 203 -4.80 -7.15 5.18
C SER A 203 -6.00 -7.52 4.32
N GLY A 204 -5.94 -8.65 3.60
CA GLY A 204 -7.00 -9.06 2.68
C GLY A 204 -7.20 -8.09 1.52
N ASN A 205 -8.34 -8.21 0.85
CA ASN A 205 -8.67 -7.35 -0.29
C ASN A 205 -9.00 -5.93 0.17
N PHE A 206 -8.43 -4.95 -0.51
CA PHE A 206 -8.65 -3.53 -0.27
C PHE A 206 -9.32 -2.88 -1.49
N ASP A 207 -10.27 -1.98 -1.25
CA ASP A 207 -10.98 -1.23 -2.30
C ASP A 207 -11.24 0.18 -1.79
N THR A 208 -10.68 1.19 -2.47
CA THR A 208 -10.82 2.59 -2.07
C THR A 208 -12.25 3.08 -2.06
N SER A 209 -13.14 2.50 -2.89
CA SER A 209 -14.56 2.87 -2.92
C SER A 209 -15.33 2.48 -1.65
N LYS A 210 -14.75 1.58 -0.85
CA LYS A 210 -15.31 1.13 0.44
C LYS A 210 -14.72 1.86 1.64
N GLN A 211 -13.77 2.77 1.40
CA GLN A 211 -13.18 3.56 2.45
C GLN A 211 -14.03 4.78 2.77
N THR A 212 -14.02 5.20 4.03
CA THR A 212 -14.62 6.48 4.41
C THR A 212 -13.82 7.64 3.79
N SER A 213 -14.47 8.77 3.58
CA SER A 213 -13.83 9.97 2.99
C SER A 213 -12.55 10.40 3.72
N SER A 214 -12.46 10.14 5.03
CA SER A 214 -11.27 10.41 5.86
C SER A 214 -10.03 9.61 5.47
N ASN A 215 -10.21 8.49 4.77
CA ASN A 215 -9.12 7.58 4.40
C ASN A 215 -8.82 7.59 2.89
N GLN A 216 -9.46 8.46 2.13
CA GLN A 216 -9.18 8.61 0.69
C GLN A 216 -7.91 9.45 0.50
N GLN A 217 -6.99 8.91 -0.30
CA GLN A 217 -5.78 9.66 -0.66
C GLN A 217 -6.12 10.67 -1.76
N THR A 218 -5.64 11.89 -1.59
CA THR A 218 -5.89 12.97 -2.54
C THR A 218 -5.03 12.81 -3.78
N VAL A 219 -5.67 12.91 -4.94
CA VAL A 219 -5.02 13.00 -6.24
C VAL A 219 -5.38 14.32 -6.91
N TYR A 220 -4.47 14.85 -7.73
CA TYR A 220 -4.66 16.11 -8.45
C TYR A 220 -4.95 15.86 -9.91
N ASP A 221 -5.51 16.84 -10.58
CA ASP A 221 -5.80 16.75 -12.01
C ASP A 221 -4.52 16.66 -12.86
N ASN A 222 -4.65 16.06 -14.03
CA ASN A 222 -3.60 15.94 -15.06
C ASN A 222 -2.23 15.45 -14.54
N THR A 223 -2.22 14.74 -13.42
CA THR A 223 -1.00 14.29 -12.73
C THR A 223 -0.81 12.78 -12.87
N ILE A 224 0.43 12.35 -13.04
CA ILE A 224 0.80 10.93 -13.04
C ILE A 224 1.01 10.47 -11.59
N PHE A 225 0.35 9.38 -11.23
CA PHE A 225 0.46 8.73 -9.94
C PHE A 225 0.87 7.27 -10.09
N TYR A 226 1.42 6.72 -9.02
CA TYR A 226 1.54 5.29 -8.79
C TYR A 226 0.59 4.87 -7.68
N ALA A 227 -0.20 3.82 -7.92
CA ALA A 227 -0.80 3.01 -6.88
C ALA A 227 0.24 1.94 -6.49
N VAL A 228 0.65 1.91 -5.24
CA VAL A 228 1.77 1.10 -4.75
C VAL A 228 1.30 0.19 -3.64
N ALA A 229 1.73 -1.07 -3.64
CA ALA A 229 1.55 -1.99 -2.52
C ALA A 229 2.84 -2.79 -2.26
N PHE A 230 3.17 -3.00 -0.99
CA PHE A 230 4.30 -3.84 -0.59
C PHE A 230 4.04 -4.51 0.76
N ASP A 231 4.60 -5.69 0.94
CA ASP A 231 4.51 -6.44 2.18
C ASP A 231 5.22 -5.71 3.32
N LEU A 232 4.55 -5.63 4.43
CA LEU A 232 5.07 -5.01 5.65
C LEU A 232 4.38 -5.63 6.87
N ALA A 233 5.16 -6.02 7.84
CA ALA A 233 4.69 -6.41 9.15
C ALA A 233 5.53 -5.74 10.24
N PHE A 234 4.99 -5.63 11.44
CA PHE A 234 5.72 -5.16 12.62
C PHE A 234 5.59 -6.20 13.73
N ASP A 235 6.70 -6.49 14.40
CA ASP A 235 6.69 -7.29 15.62
C ASP A 235 6.13 -6.48 16.82
N ASP A 236 6.01 -7.14 17.98
CA ASP A 236 5.52 -6.49 19.21
C ASP A 236 6.39 -5.34 19.70
N LYS A 237 7.64 -5.27 19.25
CA LYS A 237 8.58 -4.17 19.56
C LYS A 237 8.56 -3.06 18.52
N GLY A 238 7.74 -3.18 17.47
CA GLY A 238 7.66 -2.22 16.38
C GLY A 238 8.80 -2.35 15.36
N THR A 239 9.48 -3.50 15.30
CA THR A 239 10.51 -3.76 14.30
C THR A 239 9.85 -4.16 12.98
N PRO A 240 10.14 -3.48 11.84
CA PRO A 240 9.56 -3.82 10.56
C PRO A 240 10.18 -5.08 9.94
N SER A 241 9.34 -5.86 9.25
CA SER A 241 9.73 -6.97 8.39
C SER A 241 9.08 -6.79 7.02
N TYR A 242 9.86 -6.84 5.93
CA TYR A 242 9.43 -6.63 4.55
C TYR A 242 10.43 -7.26 3.57
N SER A 243 9.97 -7.57 2.33
CA SER A 243 10.83 -8.21 1.30
C SER A 243 11.79 -7.23 0.61
N GLY A 244 11.54 -5.94 0.69
CA GLY A 244 12.27 -4.92 -0.08
C GLY A 244 11.81 -4.77 -1.53
N LYS A 245 10.68 -5.38 -1.90
CA LYS A 245 10.06 -5.30 -3.23
C LYS A 245 8.66 -4.69 -3.10
N LEU A 246 8.17 -4.11 -4.18
CA LEU A 246 6.82 -3.56 -4.26
C LEU A 246 6.21 -3.81 -5.65
N ASP A 247 4.88 -3.83 -5.68
CA ASP A 247 4.10 -3.75 -6.91
C ASP A 247 3.55 -2.35 -7.08
N LYS A 248 3.55 -1.83 -8.31
CA LYS A 248 3.01 -0.51 -8.63
C LYS A 248 2.35 -0.46 -9.99
N VAL A 249 1.27 0.32 -10.08
CA VAL A 249 0.55 0.62 -11.32
C VAL A 249 0.53 2.12 -11.53
N GLU A 250 1.03 2.55 -12.68
CA GLU A 250 0.98 3.96 -13.11
C GLU A 250 -0.41 4.29 -13.63
N PHE A 251 -0.94 5.45 -13.25
CA PHE A 251 -2.15 6.02 -13.84
C PHE A 251 -2.04 7.54 -13.92
N ARG A 252 -2.84 8.14 -14.81
CA ARG A 252 -2.93 9.60 -14.93
C ARG A 252 -4.37 10.04 -14.65
N THR A 253 -4.52 11.03 -13.79
CA THR A 253 -5.82 11.70 -13.57
C THR A 253 -6.24 12.51 -14.79
N LYS A 254 -7.56 12.67 -14.95
CA LYS A 254 -8.10 13.50 -16.04
C LYS A 254 -7.72 14.96 -15.83
N LYS A 255 -7.56 15.70 -16.92
CA LYS A 255 -7.33 17.13 -16.86
C LYS A 255 -8.65 17.83 -16.50
N ALA A 256 -8.60 18.75 -15.52
CA ALA A 256 -9.73 19.61 -15.20
C ALA A 256 -9.96 20.62 -16.35
N THR A 257 -11.22 20.97 -16.57
CA THR A 257 -11.56 22.10 -17.44
C THR A 257 -11.41 23.37 -16.60
N PRO A 258 -10.50 24.31 -16.96
CA PRO A 258 -10.37 25.53 -16.22
C PRO A 258 -11.67 26.34 -16.21
N VAL A 259 -12.06 26.80 -15.04
CA VAL A 259 -13.17 27.72 -14.87
C VAL A 259 -12.60 29.14 -14.80
N ASN A 260 -13.09 30.02 -15.66
CA ASN A 260 -12.63 31.41 -15.70
C ASN A 260 -13.34 32.21 -14.60
N MET A 261 -12.82 32.15 -13.38
CA MET A 261 -13.37 32.83 -12.22
C MET A 261 -12.44 33.96 -11.78
N THR A 262 -13.01 35.12 -11.51
CA THR A 262 -12.31 36.29 -10.95
C THR A 262 -12.86 36.66 -9.57
N PHE A 263 -12.06 37.35 -8.78
CA PHE A 263 -12.43 37.78 -7.43
C PHE A 263 -12.32 39.28 -7.31
N THR A 264 -13.35 39.89 -6.73
CA THR A 264 -13.29 41.29 -6.26
C THR A 264 -12.95 41.27 -4.78
N LEU A 265 -11.86 41.96 -4.41
CA LEU A 265 -11.38 42.05 -3.05
C LEU A 265 -11.62 43.46 -2.53
N ASN A 266 -12.33 43.59 -1.39
CA ASN A 266 -12.60 44.85 -0.72
C ASN A 266 -12.24 44.78 0.75
N MET A 267 -11.39 45.73 1.21
CA MET A 267 -11.08 45.88 2.62
C MET A 267 -12.08 46.84 3.28
N SER A 268 -12.68 46.42 4.38
CA SER A 268 -13.54 47.25 5.23
C SER A 268 -13.06 47.11 6.67
N GLY A 269 -12.28 48.07 7.14
CA GLY A 269 -11.58 47.97 8.41
C GLY A 269 -10.59 46.81 8.43
N THR A 270 -10.81 45.84 9.32
CA THR A 270 -10.01 44.61 9.46
C THR A 270 -10.60 43.44 8.66
N TYR A 271 -11.70 43.63 7.94
CA TYR A 271 -12.39 42.56 7.19
C TYR A 271 -12.01 42.61 5.74
N LEU A 272 -11.63 41.45 5.18
CA LEU A 272 -11.49 41.24 3.76
C LEU A 272 -12.79 40.62 3.20
N ASN A 273 -13.48 41.36 2.32
CA ASN A 273 -14.64 40.89 1.61
C ASN A 273 -14.18 40.34 0.25
N VAL A 274 -14.47 39.07 -0.03
CA VAL A 274 -14.15 38.40 -1.26
C VAL A 274 -15.43 38.06 -2.00
N THR A 275 -15.56 38.55 -3.24
CA THR A 275 -16.72 38.30 -4.08
C THR A 275 -16.28 37.57 -5.34
N PRO A 276 -16.64 36.28 -5.54
CA PRO A 276 -16.36 35.55 -6.76
C PRO A 276 -17.25 36.00 -7.92
N SER A 277 -16.75 35.93 -9.14
CA SER A 277 -17.56 36.21 -10.34
C SER A 277 -18.57 35.10 -10.65
N LEU A 278 -18.36 33.89 -10.15
CA LEU A 278 -19.21 32.73 -10.28
C LEU A 278 -19.60 32.21 -8.90
N SER A 279 -20.89 32.27 -8.57
CA SER A 279 -21.41 31.83 -7.27
C SER A 279 -21.67 30.31 -7.23
N SER A 280 -21.64 29.63 -8.39
CA SER A 280 -21.81 28.16 -8.47
C SER A 280 -20.55 27.36 -8.20
N GLU A 281 -19.41 28.03 -8.21
CA GLU A 281 -18.12 27.35 -8.07
C GLU A 281 -17.62 27.41 -6.63
N THR A 282 -16.97 26.34 -6.19
CA THR A 282 -16.30 26.29 -4.89
C THR A 282 -14.93 26.94 -4.99
N TRP A 283 -14.59 27.74 -3.99
CA TRP A 283 -13.32 28.45 -3.94
C TRP A 283 -12.77 28.49 -2.50
N ILE A 284 -11.47 28.75 -2.38
CA ILE A 284 -10.77 28.89 -1.12
C ILE A 284 -10.16 30.29 -1.06
N CYS A 285 -10.25 30.93 0.09
CA CYS A 285 -9.56 32.19 0.38
C CYS A 285 -8.71 32.00 1.64
N ASP A 286 -7.50 32.45 1.60
CA ASP A 286 -6.63 32.54 2.75
C ASP A 286 -5.87 33.86 2.76
N VAL A 287 -5.38 34.23 3.96
CA VAL A 287 -4.54 35.41 4.19
C VAL A 287 -3.25 34.95 4.85
N THR A 288 -2.14 35.12 4.15
CA THR A 288 -0.82 34.74 4.63
C THR A 288 0.15 35.93 4.57
N THR A 289 1.27 35.85 5.28
CA THR A 289 2.31 36.90 5.16
C THR A 289 3.06 36.74 3.84
N LYS A 290 3.62 37.85 3.36
CA LYS A 290 4.43 37.80 2.15
C LYS A 290 5.63 36.84 2.30
N GLU A 291 6.24 36.81 3.47
CA GLU A 291 7.37 35.93 3.77
C GLU A 291 6.97 34.46 3.65
N SER A 292 5.79 34.08 4.21
CA SER A 292 5.28 32.71 4.10
C SER A 292 4.90 32.36 2.66
N TRP A 293 4.37 33.32 1.89
CA TRP A 293 4.06 33.15 0.47
C TRP A 293 5.30 32.90 -0.37
N ASP A 294 6.35 33.72 -0.15
CA ASP A 294 7.61 33.64 -0.92
C ASP A 294 8.39 32.34 -0.63
N GLU A 295 8.08 31.62 0.47
CA GLU A 295 8.66 30.31 0.76
C GLU A 295 8.02 29.17 -0.04
N LEU A 296 6.91 29.40 -0.72
CA LEU A 296 6.19 28.38 -1.48
C LEU A 296 6.72 28.30 -2.92
N PRO A 297 6.94 27.10 -3.46
CA PRO A 297 7.67 26.96 -4.72
C PRO A 297 6.90 27.47 -5.93
N THR A 298 5.58 27.25 -6.00
CA THR A 298 4.72 27.75 -7.08
C THR A 298 3.31 28.03 -6.57
N PRO A 299 2.50 28.90 -7.24
CA PRO A 299 1.08 29.06 -6.90
C PRO A 299 0.28 27.77 -6.99
N GLU A 300 0.67 26.85 -7.85
CA GLU A 300 0.03 25.54 -8.05
C GLU A 300 0.32 24.61 -6.86
N ASP A 301 1.55 24.58 -6.37
CA ASP A 301 1.91 23.84 -5.14
C ASP A 301 1.18 24.39 -3.91
N VAL A 302 0.98 25.71 -3.85
CA VAL A 302 0.16 26.38 -2.82
C VAL A 302 -1.27 25.85 -2.89
N ALA A 303 -1.91 25.92 -4.06
CA ALA A 303 -3.29 25.47 -4.25
C ALA A 303 -3.44 23.99 -3.86
N HIS A 304 -2.53 23.14 -4.29
CA HIS A 304 -2.51 21.72 -3.93
C HIS A 304 -2.36 21.50 -2.42
N THR A 305 -1.49 22.24 -1.76
CA THR A 305 -1.29 22.14 -0.30
C THR A 305 -2.57 22.54 0.45
N TYR A 306 -3.21 23.64 0.03
CA TYR A 306 -4.46 24.08 0.66
C TYR A 306 -5.61 23.11 0.43
N VAL A 307 -5.81 22.63 -0.80
CA VAL A 307 -6.85 21.65 -1.11
C VAL A 307 -6.65 20.38 -0.28
N ASN A 308 -5.43 19.87 -0.19
CA ASN A 308 -5.12 18.71 0.64
C ASN A 308 -5.41 18.94 2.11
N THR A 309 -5.01 20.10 2.64
CA THR A 309 -5.26 20.45 4.04
C THR A 309 -6.75 20.53 4.32
N MET A 310 -7.52 21.17 3.43
CA MET A 310 -8.99 21.29 3.59
C MET A 310 -9.69 19.95 3.49
N LEU A 311 -9.28 19.07 2.59
CA LEU A 311 -9.83 17.71 2.49
C LEU A 311 -9.56 16.89 3.75
N GLN A 312 -8.38 17.04 4.36
CA GLN A 312 -8.06 16.41 5.63
C GLN A 312 -8.93 16.97 6.77
N TYR A 313 -9.10 18.28 6.85
CA TYR A 313 -9.98 18.91 7.86
C TYR A 313 -11.44 18.53 7.66
N SER A 314 -11.93 18.45 6.43
CA SER A 314 -13.31 18.04 6.15
C SER A 314 -13.61 16.61 6.63
N ALA A 315 -12.63 15.73 6.55
CA ALA A 315 -12.73 14.37 7.08
C ALA A 315 -12.92 14.36 8.61
N TRP A 316 -12.33 15.33 9.33
CA TRP A 316 -12.46 15.46 10.79
C TRP A 316 -13.75 16.16 11.22
N THR A 317 -14.30 17.03 10.40
CA THR A 317 -15.46 17.85 10.72
C THR A 317 -16.77 17.33 10.13
N GLY A 318 -16.74 16.20 9.39
CA GLY A 318 -17.94 15.59 8.83
C GLY A 318 -18.36 16.16 7.46
N GLY A 319 -17.50 16.87 6.80
CA GLY A 319 -17.68 17.39 5.44
C GLY A 319 -17.36 18.87 5.30
N LEU A 320 -17.05 19.30 4.07
CA LEU A 320 -17.01 20.72 3.69
C LEU A 320 -18.45 21.18 3.55
N THR A 321 -18.94 22.04 4.43
CA THR A 321 -20.24 22.73 4.31
C THR A 321 -20.09 24.03 3.56
#